data_db19feb6ffccefc7563cba98b6e2b1f1
#
_entry.id   db19feb6ffccefc7563cba98b6e2b1f1
#
_cell.length_a   1.000
_cell.length_b   1.000
_cell.length_c   1.000
_cell.angle_alpha   90.00
_cell.angle_beta   90.00
_cell.angle_gamma   90.00
#
_symmetry.space_group_name_H-M   'P 1'
#
loop_
_entity.id
_entity.type
_entity.pdbx_description
1 polymer ?
#
loop_
_entity_poly.entity_id
_entity_poly.type
_entity_poly.pdbx_seq_one_letter_code
_entity_poly.pdbx_strand_id
1 'polypeptide(L)'
;MTMTQEQAAWFADTFEKLVANVGHAVLGKEHVIRLTFTAMLAEGHVLFEDAPGTGKTSLARALAATVQGSNNRIQFTPDLLPSDVTGVTIYDQKTQKFEFHKGPIFNNIVLADEINRASPKTQSALLEVMEESRVTVDGVTYSAGRPFMVMATQNPIEQAGTYRLPEAQLDRFLIKTSIGYPDHASTVRLLGGSNLKDRSKELSAVITTQAVADMADLAATVHVDTAVLEYISRLCEETRNATETRLGVSVRGALAMVRAAKVWAASQGRNFVLPDDVKELAGVVWTHRFVMDPEAEFSGATAEAVLTRILADVAAPQQRTTA
;
A
#
# COMPACT_ATOMS: atom_id res chain seq x y z
N MET A 1 19.10 -17.07 3.85
CA MET A 1 18.64 -18.29 3.13
C MET A 1 17.65 -17.83 2.08
N THR A 2 17.63 -18.44 0.89
CA THR A 2 16.67 -18.11 -0.17
C THR A 2 15.41 -18.95 0.01
N MET A 3 14.23 -18.43 -0.31
CA MET A 3 12.95 -19.14 -0.28
C MET A 3 13.05 -20.44 -1.09
N THR A 4 12.57 -21.56 -0.54
CA THR A 4 12.48 -22.83 -1.27
C THR A 4 11.22 -22.89 -2.13
N GLN A 5 11.15 -23.81 -3.10
CA GLN A 5 9.96 -23.98 -3.93
C GLN A 5 8.74 -24.46 -3.12
N GLU A 6 8.96 -25.28 -2.09
CA GLU A 6 7.89 -25.72 -1.19
C GLU A 6 7.32 -24.55 -0.36
N GLN A 7 8.21 -23.68 0.13
CA GLN A 7 7.80 -22.46 0.84
C GLN A 7 7.03 -21.50 -0.07
N ALA A 8 7.42 -21.39 -1.35
CA ALA A 8 6.70 -20.56 -2.32
C ALA A 8 5.30 -21.11 -2.62
N ALA A 9 5.16 -22.43 -2.73
CA ALA A 9 3.86 -23.08 -2.91
C ALA A 9 2.93 -22.86 -1.70
N TRP A 10 3.45 -23.01 -0.47
CA TRP A 10 2.72 -22.72 0.76
C TRP A 10 2.31 -21.24 0.85
N PHE A 11 3.23 -20.34 0.48
CA PHE A 11 2.96 -18.90 0.47
C PHE A 11 1.80 -18.57 -0.48
N ALA A 12 1.83 -19.10 -1.71
CA ALA A 12 0.79 -18.87 -2.70
C ALA A 12 -0.57 -19.40 -2.23
N ASP A 13 -0.64 -20.62 -1.70
CA ASP A 13 -1.88 -21.20 -1.17
C ASP A 13 -2.46 -20.35 -0.02
N THR A 14 -1.60 -19.89 0.89
CA THR A 14 -2.01 -19.02 1.99
C THR A 14 -2.49 -17.67 1.46
N PHE A 15 -1.75 -17.07 0.52
CA PHE A 15 -2.12 -15.79 -0.11
C PHE A 15 -3.48 -15.86 -0.80
N GLU A 16 -3.76 -16.94 -1.54
CA GLU A 16 -5.07 -17.16 -2.18
C GLU A 16 -6.21 -17.25 -1.14
N LYS A 17 -5.98 -17.95 -0.03
CA LYS A 17 -6.97 -18.02 1.07
C LYS A 17 -7.25 -16.64 1.68
N LEU A 18 -6.21 -15.81 1.84
CA LEU A 18 -6.36 -14.44 2.33
C LEU A 18 -7.20 -13.59 1.37
N VAL A 19 -6.88 -13.65 0.08
CA VAL A 19 -7.59 -12.91 -0.97
C VAL A 19 -9.05 -13.36 -1.05
N ALA A 20 -9.29 -14.66 -1.08
CA ALA A 20 -10.64 -15.22 -1.15
C ALA A 20 -11.49 -14.83 0.07
N ASN A 21 -10.89 -14.87 1.29
CA ASN A 21 -11.61 -14.51 2.51
C ASN A 21 -12.07 -13.03 2.48
N VAL A 22 -11.18 -12.11 2.14
CA VAL A 22 -11.53 -10.67 1.99
C VAL A 22 -12.56 -10.49 0.87
N GLY A 23 -12.46 -11.26 -0.21
CA GLY A 23 -13.38 -11.24 -1.35
C GLY A 23 -14.84 -11.55 -0.98
N HIS A 24 -15.10 -12.26 0.12
CA HIS A 24 -16.45 -12.46 0.63
C HIS A 24 -17.09 -11.16 1.16
N ALA A 25 -16.31 -10.26 1.70
CA ALA A 25 -16.79 -8.96 2.21
C ALA A 25 -16.70 -7.85 1.15
N VAL A 26 -15.66 -7.88 0.29
CA VAL A 26 -15.37 -6.84 -0.71
C VAL A 26 -15.53 -7.44 -2.11
N LEU A 27 -16.78 -7.43 -2.61
CA LEU A 27 -17.16 -8.14 -3.82
C LEU A 27 -16.59 -7.50 -5.09
N GLY A 28 -16.09 -8.33 -6.01
CA GLY A 28 -15.63 -7.92 -7.34
C GLY A 28 -14.35 -7.08 -7.36
N LYS A 29 -13.53 -7.17 -6.30
CA LYS A 29 -12.31 -6.36 -6.13
C LYS A 29 -11.05 -7.20 -5.89
N GLU A 30 -11.01 -8.40 -6.46
CA GLU A 30 -9.93 -9.35 -6.23
C GLU A 30 -8.54 -8.76 -6.52
N HIS A 31 -8.38 -8.06 -7.65
CA HIS A 31 -7.09 -7.45 -8.01
C HIS A 31 -6.62 -6.42 -6.97
N VAL A 32 -7.53 -5.54 -6.50
CA VAL A 32 -7.19 -4.54 -5.46
C VAL A 32 -6.87 -5.20 -4.13
N ILE A 33 -7.57 -6.29 -3.78
CA ILE A 33 -7.29 -7.08 -2.58
C ILE A 33 -5.88 -7.69 -2.68
N ARG A 34 -5.51 -8.27 -3.83
CA ARG A 34 -4.17 -8.81 -4.11
C ARG A 34 -3.10 -7.74 -3.95
N LEU A 35 -3.29 -6.56 -4.57
CA LEU A 35 -2.36 -5.44 -4.44
C LEU A 35 -2.22 -4.97 -2.98
N THR A 36 -3.33 -4.96 -2.22
CA THR A 36 -3.32 -4.55 -0.82
C THR A 36 -2.56 -5.54 0.06
N PHE A 37 -2.74 -6.85 -0.13
CA PHE A 37 -1.93 -7.87 0.55
C PHE A 37 -0.47 -7.84 0.10
N THR A 38 -0.21 -7.56 -1.19
CA THR A 38 1.16 -7.37 -1.69
C THR A 38 1.84 -6.22 -0.95
N ALA A 39 1.15 -5.09 -0.76
CA ALA A 39 1.69 -3.98 0.00
C ALA A 39 1.91 -4.35 1.48
N MET A 40 0.96 -5.05 2.11
CA MET A 40 1.07 -5.47 3.52
C MET A 40 2.28 -6.38 3.74
N LEU A 41 2.45 -7.40 2.89
CA LEU A 41 3.54 -8.38 2.99
C LEU A 41 4.89 -7.83 2.52
N ALA A 42 4.89 -6.75 1.73
CA ALA A 42 6.09 -5.97 1.40
C ALA A 42 6.41 -4.89 2.45
N GLU A 43 5.68 -4.88 3.58
CA GLU A 43 5.80 -3.87 4.66
C GLU A 43 5.68 -2.44 4.12
N GLY A 44 4.70 -2.22 3.26
CA GLY A 44 4.41 -0.94 2.64
C GLY A 44 2.99 -0.48 2.91
N HIS A 45 2.67 0.69 2.38
CA HIS A 45 1.40 1.38 2.57
C HIS A 45 0.72 1.60 1.23
N VAL A 46 -0.60 1.78 1.23
CA VAL A 46 -1.39 1.98 0.01
C VAL A 46 -2.09 3.32 0.02
N LEU A 47 -2.05 4.01 -1.12
CA LEU A 47 -2.83 5.21 -1.39
C LEU A 47 -3.96 4.86 -2.35
N PHE A 48 -5.20 5.10 -1.95
CA PHE A 48 -6.38 4.95 -2.78
C PHE A 48 -6.83 6.31 -3.31
N GLU A 49 -6.89 6.45 -4.63
CA GLU A 49 -7.52 7.60 -5.29
C GLU A 49 -8.91 7.21 -5.79
N ASP A 50 -9.92 7.54 -5.01
CA ASP A 50 -11.30 7.11 -5.26
C ASP A 50 -12.33 8.16 -4.84
N ALA A 51 -13.46 8.14 -5.54
CA ALA A 51 -14.67 8.78 -5.09
C ALA A 51 -15.14 8.21 -3.73
N PRO A 52 -15.96 8.93 -2.97
CA PRO A 52 -16.61 8.41 -1.77
C PRO A 52 -17.49 7.18 -2.07
N GLY A 53 -17.62 6.27 -1.10
CA GLY A 53 -18.56 5.14 -1.18
C GLY A 53 -18.06 3.90 -1.95
N THR A 54 -16.79 3.80 -2.28
CA THR A 54 -16.20 2.64 -3.02
C THR A 54 -15.86 1.43 -2.13
N GLY A 55 -16.08 1.49 -0.81
CA GLY A 55 -15.87 0.34 0.08
C GLY A 55 -14.52 0.31 0.80
N LYS A 56 -13.78 1.42 0.86
CA LYS A 56 -12.47 1.54 1.53
C LYS A 56 -12.48 1.06 2.98
N THR A 57 -13.48 1.48 3.75
CA THR A 57 -13.65 1.06 5.15
C THR A 57 -13.94 -0.44 5.28
N SER A 58 -14.73 -0.99 4.37
CA SER A 58 -15.03 -2.43 4.34
C SER A 58 -13.76 -3.24 4.03
N LEU A 59 -12.92 -2.77 3.11
CA LEU A 59 -11.64 -3.40 2.79
C LEU A 59 -10.71 -3.41 4.01
N ALA A 60 -10.52 -2.27 4.69
CA ALA A 60 -9.65 -2.18 5.87
C ALA A 60 -10.11 -3.12 7.01
N ARG A 61 -11.42 -3.17 7.27
CA ARG A 61 -12.00 -4.09 8.28
C ARG A 61 -11.86 -5.55 7.89
N ALA A 62 -12.12 -5.88 6.63
CA ALA A 62 -12.01 -7.25 6.13
C ALA A 62 -10.57 -7.77 6.19
N LEU A 63 -9.58 -6.93 5.82
CA LEU A 63 -8.16 -7.25 5.97
C LEU A 63 -7.81 -7.54 7.44
N ALA A 64 -8.19 -6.64 8.36
CA ALA A 64 -7.90 -6.80 9.78
C ALA A 64 -8.53 -8.08 10.36
N ALA A 65 -9.79 -8.36 10.03
CA ALA A 65 -10.48 -9.58 10.44
C ALA A 65 -9.75 -10.84 9.91
N THR A 66 -9.32 -10.80 8.65
CA THR A 66 -8.64 -11.93 7.98
C THR A 66 -7.29 -12.26 8.62
N VAL A 67 -6.54 -11.27 9.10
CA VAL A 67 -5.20 -11.46 9.71
C VAL A 67 -5.21 -11.40 11.25
N GLN A 68 -6.39 -11.47 11.86
CA GLN A 68 -6.56 -11.35 13.31
C GLN A 68 -5.89 -10.08 13.89
N GLY A 69 -5.93 -9.01 13.11
CA GLY A 69 -5.30 -7.73 13.46
C GLY A 69 -6.31 -6.71 13.97
N SER A 70 -5.79 -5.66 14.59
CA SER A 70 -6.56 -4.48 14.97
C SER A 70 -6.67 -3.51 13.80
N ASN A 71 -7.77 -2.73 13.75
CA ASN A 71 -7.91 -1.65 12.78
C ASN A 71 -8.52 -0.40 13.43
N ASN A 72 -8.17 0.76 12.86
CA ASN A 72 -8.80 2.03 13.21
C ASN A 72 -8.98 2.90 11.96
N ARG A 73 -9.94 3.80 11.99
CA ARG A 73 -10.19 4.81 10.96
C ARG A 73 -9.95 6.19 11.54
N ILE A 74 -9.12 6.96 10.86
CA ILE A 74 -8.87 8.37 11.14
C ILE A 74 -9.49 9.16 9.98
N GLN A 75 -10.51 9.98 10.28
CA GLN A 75 -11.05 10.92 9.31
C GLN A 75 -10.21 12.19 9.37
N PHE A 76 -9.52 12.51 8.29
CA PHE A 76 -8.71 13.71 8.20
C PHE A 76 -9.60 14.93 7.94
N THR A 77 -9.49 15.94 8.80
CA THR A 77 -10.22 17.21 8.74
C THR A 77 -9.24 18.37 8.95
N PRO A 78 -9.58 19.59 8.54
CA PRO A 78 -8.66 20.74 8.68
C PRO A 78 -8.23 21.04 10.12
N ASP A 79 -9.05 20.69 11.10
CA ASP A 79 -8.84 20.89 12.54
C ASP A 79 -8.13 19.73 13.24
N LEU A 80 -7.90 18.59 12.55
CA LEU A 80 -7.21 17.44 13.11
C LEU A 80 -5.76 17.79 13.48
N LEU A 81 -5.38 17.50 14.72
CA LEU A 81 -4.04 17.74 15.23
C LEU A 81 -3.14 16.51 15.09
N PRO A 82 -1.80 16.66 15.02
CA PRO A 82 -0.86 15.54 15.05
C PRO A 82 -1.06 14.60 16.25
N SER A 83 -1.35 15.16 17.42
CA SER A 83 -1.61 14.40 18.65
C SER A 83 -2.87 13.52 18.58
N ASP A 84 -3.86 13.91 17.76
CA ASP A 84 -5.06 13.08 17.56
C ASP A 84 -4.73 11.80 16.78
N VAL A 85 -3.66 11.82 16.00
CA VAL A 85 -3.14 10.67 15.25
C VAL A 85 -2.20 9.83 16.10
N THR A 86 -1.21 10.46 16.75
CA THR A 86 -0.12 9.78 17.45
C THR A 86 -0.42 9.46 18.91
N GLY A 87 -1.35 10.19 19.50
CA GLY A 87 -1.64 10.10 20.93
C GLY A 87 -1.01 11.26 21.73
N VAL A 88 -1.35 11.32 22.99
CA VAL A 88 -1.00 12.41 23.89
C VAL A 88 -0.68 11.89 25.28
N THR A 89 0.27 12.53 25.96
CA THR A 89 0.54 12.26 27.36
C THR A 89 -0.38 13.11 28.24
N ILE A 90 -1.11 12.46 29.13
CA ILE A 90 -2.07 13.11 30.05
C ILE A 90 -1.61 12.88 31.48
N TYR A 91 -1.71 13.92 32.31
CA TYR A 91 -1.48 13.77 33.74
C TYR A 91 -2.71 13.15 34.43
N ASP A 92 -2.53 11.93 34.94
CA ASP A 92 -3.57 11.28 35.73
C ASP A 92 -3.49 11.77 37.19
N GLN A 93 -4.53 12.47 37.63
CA GLN A 93 -4.64 13.01 39.01
C GLN A 93 -4.73 11.93 40.08
N LYS A 94 -5.23 10.72 39.73
CA LYS A 94 -5.39 9.62 40.69
C LYS A 94 -4.05 8.94 40.99
N THR A 95 -3.29 8.66 39.92
CA THR A 95 -1.97 8.02 40.01
C THR A 95 -0.84 9.03 40.24
N GLN A 96 -1.12 10.33 40.07
CA GLN A 96 -0.14 11.44 40.09
C GLN A 96 1.03 11.21 39.10
N LYS A 97 0.74 10.62 37.93
CA LYS A 97 1.72 10.30 36.89
C LYS A 97 1.26 10.80 35.54
N PHE A 98 2.22 11.04 34.67
CA PHE A 98 1.96 11.24 33.26
C PHE A 98 1.82 9.87 32.60
N GLU A 99 0.70 9.67 31.88
CA GLU A 99 0.41 8.44 31.17
C GLU A 99 0.21 8.73 29.67
N PHE A 100 0.88 7.96 28.82
CA PHE A 100 0.74 8.09 27.39
C PHE A 100 -0.52 7.35 26.92
N HIS A 101 -1.47 8.11 26.38
CA HIS A 101 -2.66 7.60 25.72
C HIS A 101 -2.39 7.42 24.23
N LYS A 102 -2.25 6.17 23.81
CA LYS A 102 -1.97 5.80 22.42
C LYS A 102 -3.05 6.31 21.48
N GLY A 103 -2.64 6.97 20.42
CA GLY A 103 -3.53 7.39 19.33
C GLY A 103 -3.93 6.23 18.39
N PRO A 104 -4.83 6.50 17.44
CA PRO A 104 -5.34 5.49 16.50
C PRO A 104 -4.27 4.88 15.60
N ILE A 105 -3.10 5.50 15.49
CA ILE A 105 -1.96 4.97 14.71
C ILE A 105 -1.43 3.64 15.25
N PHE A 106 -1.64 3.33 16.54
CA PHE A 106 -1.21 2.09 17.17
C PHE A 106 -2.15 0.92 16.91
N ASN A 107 -2.46 0.70 15.63
CA ASN A 107 -3.23 -0.43 15.13
C ASN A 107 -2.51 -1.08 13.94
N ASN A 108 -2.77 -2.35 13.68
CA ASN A 108 -2.14 -3.07 12.57
C ASN A 108 -2.53 -2.48 11.21
N ILE A 109 -3.79 -2.08 11.07
CA ILE A 109 -4.32 -1.49 9.84
C ILE A 109 -4.99 -0.15 10.19
N VAL A 110 -4.47 0.92 9.64
CA VAL A 110 -4.97 2.28 9.85
C VAL A 110 -5.52 2.83 8.54
N LEU A 111 -6.83 3.09 8.51
CA LEU A 111 -7.46 3.80 7.39
C LEU A 111 -7.38 5.31 7.64
N ALA A 112 -6.48 5.99 6.94
CA ALA A 112 -6.36 7.45 6.93
C ALA A 112 -7.25 8.02 5.82
N ASP A 113 -8.49 8.37 6.17
CA ASP A 113 -9.51 8.77 5.18
C ASP A 113 -9.43 10.26 4.90
N GLU A 114 -9.37 10.62 3.60
CA GLU A 114 -9.24 11.99 3.09
C GLU A 114 -7.99 12.73 3.63
N ILE A 115 -6.82 12.07 3.53
CA ILE A 115 -5.55 12.59 4.08
C ILE A 115 -5.21 14.00 3.62
N ASN A 116 -5.62 14.38 2.40
CA ASN A 116 -5.40 15.69 1.80
C ASN A 116 -6.25 16.82 2.41
N ARG A 117 -7.18 16.54 3.33
CA ARG A 117 -7.99 17.55 4.03
C ARG A 117 -7.33 18.12 5.29
N ALA A 118 -6.42 17.38 5.91
CA ALA A 118 -5.73 17.89 7.09
C ALA A 118 -4.53 18.78 6.74
N SER A 119 -4.09 19.55 7.72
CA SER A 119 -2.93 20.42 7.59
C SER A 119 -1.65 19.63 7.23
N PRO A 120 -0.69 20.24 6.53
CA PRO A 120 0.60 19.59 6.22
C PRO A 120 1.33 19.06 7.47
N LYS A 121 1.15 19.70 8.62
CA LYS A 121 1.75 19.26 9.89
C LYS A 121 1.16 17.93 10.35
N THR A 122 -0.14 17.74 10.24
CA THR A 122 -0.83 16.50 10.62
C THR A 122 -0.53 15.38 9.61
N GLN A 123 -0.48 15.72 8.31
CA GLN A 123 -0.04 14.77 7.28
C GLN A 123 1.38 14.27 7.58
N SER A 124 2.33 15.18 7.88
CA SER A 124 3.72 14.82 8.18
C SER A 124 3.85 13.89 9.38
N ALA A 125 3.04 14.07 10.42
CA ALA A 125 3.05 13.18 11.59
C ALA A 125 2.68 11.74 11.22
N LEU A 126 1.63 11.53 10.39
CA LEU A 126 1.29 10.18 9.90
C LEU A 126 2.41 9.60 9.04
N LEU A 127 2.94 10.41 8.10
CA LEU A 127 3.94 9.97 7.14
C LEU A 127 5.29 9.63 7.79
N GLU A 128 5.62 10.28 8.91
CA GLU A 128 6.80 9.93 9.73
C GLU A 128 6.63 8.54 10.34
N VAL A 129 5.46 8.24 10.91
CA VAL A 129 5.19 6.91 11.46
C VAL A 129 5.20 5.83 10.39
N MET A 130 4.71 6.14 9.17
CA MET A 130 4.77 5.20 8.04
C MET A 130 6.20 4.82 7.68
N GLU A 131 7.14 5.76 7.76
CA GLU A 131 8.55 5.51 7.42
C GLU A 131 9.31 4.81 8.53
N GLU A 132 9.11 5.26 9.78
CA GLU A 132 9.88 4.82 10.94
C GLU A 132 9.26 3.62 11.67
N SER A 133 7.97 3.31 11.41
CA SER A 133 7.15 2.31 12.14
C SER A 133 7.17 2.52 13.66
N ARG A 134 7.39 3.77 14.10
CA ARG A 134 7.47 4.18 15.51
C ARG A 134 7.05 5.63 15.70
N VAL A 135 6.67 5.96 16.92
CA VAL A 135 6.29 7.31 17.35
C VAL A 135 7.14 7.69 18.56
N THR A 136 7.71 8.88 18.58
CA THR A 136 8.41 9.41 19.75
C THR A 136 7.56 10.52 20.39
N VAL A 137 7.15 10.31 21.65
CA VAL A 137 6.39 11.28 22.44
C VAL A 137 7.11 11.50 23.76
N ASP A 138 7.37 12.75 24.10
CA ASP A 138 8.06 13.16 25.34
C ASP A 138 9.40 12.40 25.58
N GLY A 139 10.16 12.16 24.51
CA GLY A 139 11.43 11.46 24.54
C GLY A 139 11.36 9.94 24.67
N VAL A 140 10.14 9.37 24.70
CA VAL A 140 9.93 7.91 24.71
C VAL A 140 9.47 7.45 23.33
N THR A 141 10.13 6.42 22.79
CA THR A 141 9.82 5.84 21.49
C THR A 141 8.92 4.61 21.64
N TYR A 142 7.80 4.61 20.94
CA TYR A 142 6.81 3.54 20.91
C TYR A 142 6.75 2.93 19.50
N SER A 143 6.80 1.61 19.40
CA SER A 143 6.61 0.89 18.13
C SER A 143 5.14 0.91 17.71
N ALA A 144 4.88 1.10 16.42
CA ALA A 144 3.54 0.97 15.83
C ALA A 144 3.07 -0.50 15.77
N GLY A 145 4.00 -1.46 15.96
CA GLY A 145 3.73 -2.90 15.86
C GLY A 145 4.06 -3.49 14.49
N ARG A 146 3.84 -4.81 14.34
CA ARG A 146 4.06 -5.54 13.07
C ARG A 146 2.98 -6.62 12.93
N PRO A 147 2.28 -6.73 11.80
CA PRO A 147 2.33 -5.82 10.66
C PRO A 147 1.76 -4.44 11.01
N PHE A 148 2.26 -3.42 10.33
CA PHE A 148 1.75 -2.06 10.39
C PHE A 148 1.51 -1.54 8.96
N MET A 149 0.27 -1.21 8.65
CA MET A 149 -0.12 -0.75 7.32
C MET A 149 -1.06 0.43 7.40
N VAL A 150 -0.72 1.50 6.70
CA VAL A 150 -1.61 2.63 6.45
C VAL A 150 -2.26 2.46 5.07
N MET A 151 -3.57 2.55 5.05
CA MET A 151 -4.41 2.67 3.86
C MET A 151 -4.89 4.12 3.82
N ALA A 152 -4.22 4.97 3.05
CA ALA A 152 -4.65 6.36 2.92
C ALA A 152 -5.60 6.53 1.74
N THR A 153 -6.52 7.49 1.85
CA THR A 153 -7.41 7.85 0.76
C THR A 153 -7.29 9.32 0.42
N GLN A 154 -7.41 9.65 -0.85
CA GLN A 154 -7.62 11.01 -1.32
C GLN A 154 -8.71 11.03 -2.39
N ASN A 155 -9.48 12.12 -2.39
CA ASN A 155 -10.48 12.35 -3.42
C ASN A 155 -9.87 13.30 -4.48
N PRO A 156 -9.66 12.82 -5.71
CA PRO A 156 -9.05 13.64 -6.76
C PRO A 156 -9.95 14.80 -7.23
N ILE A 157 -11.27 14.72 -6.98
CA ILE A 157 -12.26 15.69 -7.45
C ILE A 157 -12.37 16.89 -6.49
N GLU A 158 -12.19 16.68 -5.19
CA GLU A 158 -12.25 17.73 -4.19
C GLU A 158 -10.93 18.52 -4.14
N GLN A 159 -10.90 19.68 -4.81
CA GLN A 159 -9.74 20.59 -4.77
C GLN A 159 -9.90 21.73 -3.75
N ALA A 160 -11.13 22.14 -3.45
CA ALA A 160 -11.38 23.24 -2.52
C ALA A 160 -11.15 22.82 -1.05
N GLY A 161 -10.28 23.55 -0.34
CA GLY A 161 -9.99 23.28 1.07
C GLY A 161 -9.10 22.06 1.31
N THR A 162 -8.36 21.59 0.30
CA THR A 162 -7.43 20.46 0.41
C THR A 162 -5.98 20.92 0.29
N TYR A 163 -5.08 20.15 0.93
CA TYR A 163 -3.64 20.31 0.84
C TYR A 163 -3.08 19.10 0.08
N ARG A 164 -2.60 19.31 -1.14
CA ARG A 164 -1.96 18.25 -1.93
C ARG A 164 -0.78 17.66 -1.15
N LEU A 165 -0.65 16.34 -1.21
CA LEU A 165 0.56 15.66 -0.74
C LEU A 165 1.73 16.01 -1.67
N PRO A 166 2.85 16.55 -1.15
CA PRO A 166 4.05 16.73 -1.93
C PRO A 166 4.58 15.40 -2.48
N GLU A 167 5.30 15.44 -3.59
CA GLU A 167 5.84 14.27 -4.26
C GLU A 167 6.71 13.40 -3.33
N ALA A 168 7.54 14.02 -2.50
CA ALA A 168 8.37 13.32 -1.51
C ALA A 168 7.54 12.56 -0.46
N GLN A 169 6.29 12.96 -0.24
CA GLN A 169 5.36 12.29 0.65
C GLN A 169 4.61 11.16 -0.06
N LEU A 170 4.27 11.34 -1.35
CA LEU A 170 3.69 10.29 -2.18
C LEU A 170 4.64 9.10 -2.34
N ASP A 171 5.95 9.34 -2.41
CA ASP A 171 6.98 8.29 -2.53
C ASP A 171 7.04 7.33 -1.32
N ARG A 172 6.37 7.64 -0.20
CA ARG A 172 6.25 6.76 0.98
C ARG A 172 5.20 5.67 0.82
N PHE A 173 4.24 5.86 -0.09
CA PHE A 173 3.27 4.82 -0.41
C PHE A 173 3.89 3.81 -1.39
N LEU A 174 3.85 2.53 -1.03
CA LEU A 174 4.35 1.46 -1.89
C LEU A 174 3.52 1.33 -3.17
N ILE A 175 2.21 1.33 -3.00
CA ILE A 175 1.24 1.17 -4.08
C ILE A 175 0.26 2.34 -4.04
N LYS A 176 -0.02 2.90 -5.24
CA LYS A 176 -1.15 3.78 -5.49
C LYS A 176 -2.12 3.06 -6.44
N THR A 177 -3.40 3.00 -6.04
CA THR A 177 -4.43 2.32 -6.84
C THR A 177 -5.81 2.92 -6.58
N SER A 178 -6.82 2.40 -7.25
CA SER A 178 -8.23 2.76 -7.10
C SER A 178 -9.03 1.49 -6.83
N ILE A 179 -9.98 1.56 -5.90
CA ILE A 179 -10.94 0.48 -5.69
C ILE A 179 -12.01 0.52 -6.80
N GLY A 180 -12.45 1.73 -7.14
CA GLY A 180 -13.50 1.96 -8.12
C GLY A 180 -14.87 1.40 -7.70
N TYR A 181 -15.89 1.61 -8.53
CA TYR A 181 -17.20 1.03 -8.31
C TYR A 181 -17.20 -0.47 -8.65
N PRO A 182 -18.00 -1.28 -7.93
CA PRO A 182 -18.17 -2.70 -8.26
C PRO A 182 -18.84 -2.85 -9.63
N ASP A 183 -18.58 -3.97 -10.30
CA ASP A 183 -19.28 -4.33 -11.54
C ASP A 183 -20.78 -4.57 -11.30
N HIS A 184 -21.53 -4.72 -12.39
CA HIS A 184 -22.99 -4.92 -12.31
C HIS A 184 -23.36 -6.14 -11.47
N ALA A 185 -22.72 -7.28 -11.67
CA ALA A 185 -23.03 -8.53 -10.96
C ALA A 185 -22.74 -8.40 -9.46
N SER A 186 -21.61 -7.82 -9.10
CA SER A 186 -21.23 -7.52 -7.72
C SER A 186 -22.19 -6.51 -7.08
N THR A 187 -22.63 -5.49 -7.82
CA THR A 187 -23.63 -4.52 -7.37
C THR A 187 -24.96 -5.21 -7.05
N VAL A 188 -25.45 -6.07 -7.93
CA VAL A 188 -26.69 -6.85 -7.68
C VAL A 188 -26.56 -7.72 -6.43
N ARG A 189 -25.41 -8.37 -6.22
CA ARG A 189 -25.13 -9.15 -5.01
C ARG A 189 -25.10 -8.29 -3.75
N LEU A 190 -24.56 -7.06 -3.84
CA LEU A 190 -24.56 -6.11 -2.73
C LEU A 190 -25.97 -5.68 -2.36
N LEU A 191 -26.80 -5.35 -3.35
CA LEU A 191 -28.18 -4.94 -3.16
C LEU A 191 -29.05 -6.10 -2.59
N GLY A 192 -28.86 -7.32 -3.08
CA GLY A 192 -29.54 -8.51 -2.54
C GLY A 192 -29.17 -8.84 -1.10
N GLY A 193 -27.97 -8.45 -0.66
CA GLY A 193 -27.48 -8.61 0.72
C GLY A 193 -27.55 -7.33 1.56
N SER A 194 -28.44 -6.40 1.25
CA SER A 194 -28.54 -5.07 1.90
C SER A 194 -28.84 -5.11 3.40
N ASN A 195 -29.33 -6.23 3.93
CA ASN A 195 -29.54 -6.45 5.37
C ASN A 195 -28.23 -6.59 6.16
N LEU A 196 -27.11 -6.88 5.50
CA LEU A 196 -25.80 -7.03 6.13
C LEU A 196 -25.10 -5.68 6.14
N LYS A 197 -25.19 -4.96 7.24
CA LYS A 197 -24.55 -3.63 7.41
C LYS A 197 -23.02 -3.69 7.34
N ASP A 198 -22.41 -4.83 7.73
CA ASP A 198 -20.94 -4.99 7.77
C ASP A 198 -20.57 -6.46 7.57
N ARG A 199 -20.28 -6.83 6.33
CA ARG A 199 -19.89 -8.20 5.95
C ARG A 199 -18.56 -8.64 6.53
N SER A 200 -17.69 -7.69 6.94
CA SER A 200 -16.41 -8.05 7.56
C SER A 200 -16.55 -8.75 8.90
N LYS A 201 -17.70 -8.59 9.57
CA LYS A 201 -17.99 -9.27 10.84
C LYS A 201 -18.30 -10.77 10.70
N GLU A 202 -18.58 -11.21 9.49
CA GLU A 202 -18.84 -12.63 9.19
C GLU A 202 -17.56 -13.38 8.80
N LEU A 203 -16.45 -12.64 8.61
CA LEU A 203 -15.18 -13.24 8.26
C LEU A 203 -14.51 -13.88 9.49
N SER A 204 -14.00 -15.08 9.28
CA SER A 204 -13.11 -15.73 10.24
C SER A 204 -11.65 -15.38 9.91
N ALA A 205 -10.82 -15.30 10.94
CA ALA A 205 -9.39 -15.13 10.74
C ALA A 205 -8.78 -16.34 9.99
N VAL A 206 -7.96 -16.07 9.01
CA VAL A 206 -7.23 -17.10 8.23
C VAL A 206 -5.87 -17.35 8.86
N ILE A 207 -5.19 -16.28 9.26
CA ILE A 207 -3.87 -16.32 9.91
C ILE A 207 -3.79 -15.29 11.03
N THR A 208 -2.77 -15.41 11.87
CA THR A 208 -2.46 -14.42 12.92
C THR A 208 -1.58 -13.29 12.38
N THR A 209 -1.53 -12.18 13.09
CA THR A 209 -0.58 -11.09 12.78
C THR A 209 0.88 -11.55 12.78
N GLN A 210 1.24 -12.49 13.66
CA GLN A 210 2.59 -13.07 13.66
C GLN A 210 2.86 -13.84 12.37
N ALA A 211 1.91 -14.64 11.89
CA ALA A 211 2.06 -15.36 10.62
C ALA A 211 2.18 -14.41 9.42
N VAL A 212 1.52 -13.23 9.45
CA VAL A 212 1.72 -12.19 8.44
C VAL A 212 3.16 -11.67 8.45
N ALA A 213 3.71 -11.42 9.64
CA ALA A 213 5.10 -10.99 9.78
C ALA A 213 6.08 -12.06 9.27
N ASP A 214 5.84 -13.33 9.59
CA ASP A 214 6.65 -14.46 9.12
C ASP A 214 6.56 -14.62 7.60
N MET A 215 5.38 -14.41 7.00
CA MET A 215 5.21 -14.36 5.54
C MET A 215 5.97 -13.20 4.90
N ALA A 216 5.98 -12.02 5.51
CA ALA A 216 6.74 -10.87 5.02
C ALA A 216 8.25 -11.15 5.05
N ASP A 217 8.76 -11.74 6.14
CA ASP A 217 10.16 -12.17 6.25
C ASP A 217 10.51 -13.22 5.19
N LEU A 218 9.61 -14.18 4.96
CA LEU A 218 9.79 -15.19 3.94
C LEU A 218 9.83 -14.59 2.54
N ALA A 219 8.88 -13.69 2.20
CA ALA A 219 8.85 -13.00 0.90
C ALA A 219 10.12 -12.17 0.64
N ALA A 220 10.70 -11.57 1.69
CA ALA A 220 11.96 -10.85 1.57
C ALA A 220 13.12 -11.74 1.09
N THR A 221 13.04 -13.05 1.25
CA THR A 221 14.05 -14.03 0.82
C THR A 221 13.88 -14.54 -0.62
N VAL A 222 12.84 -14.10 -1.35
CA VAL A 222 12.64 -14.42 -2.78
C VAL A 222 13.85 -13.93 -3.58
N HIS A 223 14.34 -14.79 -4.47
CA HIS A 223 15.50 -14.48 -5.30
C HIS A 223 15.17 -13.44 -6.38
N VAL A 224 16.09 -12.49 -6.57
CA VAL A 224 16.05 -11.55 -7.70
C VAL A 224 17.37 -11.65 -8.44
N ASP A 225 17.33 -12.11 -9.68
CA ASP A 225 18.52 -12.20 -10.52
C ASP A 225 19.06 -10.79 -10.84
N THR A 226 20.39 -10.69 -10.97
CA THR A 226 21.07 -9.44 -11.31
C THR A 226 20.53 -8.84 -12.61
N ALA A 227 20.17 -9.65 -13.59
CA ALA A 227 19.60 -9.18 -14.84
C ALA A 227 18.23 -8.49 -14.66
N VAL A 228 17.41 -8.94 -13.67
CA VAL A 228 16.15 -8.28 -13.31
C VAL A 228 16.42 -6.98 -12.56
N LEU A 229 17.42 -6.96 -11.66
CA LEU A 229 17.83 -5.72 -10.98
C LEU A 229 18.34 -4.67 -11.97
N GLU A 230 19.15 -5.06 -12.95
CA GLU A 230 19.63 -4.19 -14.04
C GLU A 230 18.45 -3.70 -14.91
N TYR A 231 17.45 -4.55 -15.15
CA TYR A 231 16.24 -4.16 -15.87
C TYR A 231 15.46 -3.08 -15.12
N ILE A 232 15.23 -3.26 -13.81
CA ILE A 232 14.60 -2.26 -12.95
C ILE A 232 15.40 -0.95 -12.97
N SER A 233 16.74 -1.02 -12.89
CA SER A 233 17.62 0.16 -12.91
C SER A 233 17.48 0.92 -14.22
N ARG A 234 17.51 0.22 -15.37
CA ARG A 234 17.35 0.84 -16.70
C ARG A 234 15.96 1.48 -16.85
N LEU A 235 14.89 0.81 -16.41
CA LEU A 235 13.55 1.41 -16.42
C LEU A 235 13.51 2.72 -15.61
N CYS A 236 14.07 2.72 -14.40
CA CYS A 236 14.14 3.92 -13.58
C CYS A 236 14.98 5.04 -14.24
N GLU A 237 16.06 4.68 -14.91
CA GLU A 237 16.92 5.62 -15.63
C GLU A 237 16.18 6.27 -16.80
N GLU A 238 15.47 5.48 -17.60
CA GLU A 238 14.63 5.99 -18.69
C GLU A 238 13.51 6.91 -18.19
N THR A 239 12.94 6.65 -17.00
CA THR A 239 11.96 7.57 -16.41
C THR A 239 12.56 8.94 -16.07
N ARG A 240 13.84 8.99 -15.73
CA ARG A 240 14.57 10.26 -15.41
C ARG A 240 15.04 10.98 -16.67
N ASN A 241 15.30 10.23 -17.75
CA ASN A 241 15.76 10.76 -19.03
C ASN A 241 14.60 11.18 -19.95
N ALA A 242 13.36 10.78 -19.63
CA ALA A 242 12.20 11.12 -20.43
C ALA A 242 11.96 12.64 -20.43
N THR A 243 11.81 13.23 -21.61
CA THR A 243 11.64 14.67 -21.81
C THR A 243 10.37 15.22 -21.19
N GLU A 244 9.36 14.37 -21.01
CA GLU A 244 8.06 14.70 -20.42
C GLU A 244 8.09 14.69 -18.89
N THR A 245 9.22 14.28 -18.27
CA THR A 245 9.32 14.18 -16.80
C THR A 245 10.33 15.18 -16.25
N ARG A 246 9.91 15.92 -15.21
CA ARG A 246 10.81 16.75 -14.41
C ARG A 246 11.55 15.92 -13.37
N LEU A 247 10.89 14.93 -12.78
CA LEU A 247 11.48 13.95 -11.86
C LEU A 247 10.94 12.54 -12.21
N GLY A 248 11.84 11.62 -12.50
CA GLY A 248 11.52 10.21 -12.67
C GLY A 248 11.61 9.43 -11.34
N VAL A 249 11.52 8.11 -11.44
CA VAL A 249 11.52 7.19 -10.29
C VAL A 249 12.81 7.31 -9.48
N SER A 250 12.66 7.53 -8.18
CA SER A 250 13.76 7.60 -7.21
C SER A 250 14.36 6.21 -6.92
N VAL A 251 15.52 6.17 -6.25
CA VAL A 251 16.09 4.91 -5.75
C VAL A 251 15.14 4.24 -4.76
N ARG A 252 14.39 5.01 -3.95
CA ARG A 252 13.34 4.49 -3.07
C ARG A 252 12.24 3.80 -3.88
N GLY A 253 11.83 4.36 -5.01
CA GLY A 253 10.87 3.76 -5.94
C GLY A 253 11.40 2.47 -6.58
N ALA A 254 12.70 2.38 -6.90
CA ALA A 254 13.32 1.14 -7.38
C ALA A 254 13.32 0.05 -6.28
N LEU A 255 13.68 0.38 -5.05
CA LEU A 255 13.63 -0.54 -3.89
C LEU A 255 12.18 -0.96 -3.58
N ALA A 256 11.22 -0.06 -3.71
CA ALA A 256 9.79 -0.36 -3.56
C ALA A 256 9.34 -1.41 -4.59
N MET A 257 9.77 -1.29 -5.85
CA MET A 257 9.49 -2.28 -6.89
C MET A 257 10.07 -3.65 -6.55
N VAL A 258 11.32 -3.73 -6.10
CA VAL A 258 11.94 -5.00 -5.73
C VAL A 258 11.16 -5.67 -4.59
N ARG A 259 10.75 -4.93 -3.56
CA ARG A 259 9.95 -5.49 -2.46
C ARG A 259 8.57 -5.99 -2.93
N ALA A 260 7.87 -5.19 -3.71
CA ALA A 260 6.57 -5.57 -4.25
C ALA A 260 6.66 -6.79 -5.18
N ALA A 261 7.64 -6.82 -6.09
CA ALA A 261 7.85 -7.91 -7.04
C ALA A 261 8.19 -9.25 -6.34
N LYS A 262 8.94 -9.22 -5.23
CA LYS A 262 9.21 -10.41 -4.42
C LYS A 262 7.94 -11.03 -3.86
N VAL A 263 7.07 -10.21 -3.26
CA VAL A 263 5.78 -10.67 -2.73
C VAL A 263 4.89 -11.16 -3.87
N TRP A 264 4.86 -10.44 -4.99
CA TRP A 264 4.06 -10.80 -6.16
C TRP A 264 4.49 -12.14 -6.74
N ALA A 265 5.80 -12.37 -6.91
CA ALA A 265 6.34 -13.67 -7.35
C ALA A 265 5.98 -14.80 -6.38
N ALA A 266 6.12 -14.57 -5.07
CA ALA A 266 5.76 -15.55 -4.05
C ALA A 266 4.26 -15.89 -4.08
N SER A 267 3.39 -14.88 -4.30
CA SER A 267 1.94 -15.09 -4.43
C SER A 267 1.55 -15.93 -5.65
N GLN A 268 2.44 -16.01 -6.66
CA GLN A 268 2.33 -16.86 -7.83
C GLN A 268 3.01 -18.24 -7.67
N GLY A 269 3.45 -18.58 -6.45
CA GLY A 269 4.14 -19.85 -6.15
C GLY A 269 5.57 -19.92 -6.67
N ARG A 270 6.21 -18.78 -6.94
CA ARG A 270 7.59 -18.72 -7.44
C ARG A 270 8.53 -18.18 -6.35
N ASN A 271 9.69 -18.81 -6.24
CA ASN A 271 10.76 -18.38 -5.34
C ASN A 271 11.77 -17.42 -6.01
N PHE A 272 11.43 -16.91 -7.19
CA PHE A 272 12.22 -15.93 -7.95
C PHE A 272 11.32 -14.94 -8.70
N VAL A 273 11.83 -13.74 -8.91
CA VAL A 273 11.15 -12.65 -9.62
C VAL A 273 11.39 -12.75 -11.12
N LEU A 274 10.34 -12.52 -11.92
CA LEU A 274 10.40 -12.40 -13.37
C LEU A 274 10.32 -10.92 -13.82
N PRO A 275 10.84 -10.57 -15.01
CA PRO A 275 10.63 -9.24 -15.59
C PRO A 275 9.16 -8.87 -15.76
N ASP A 276 8.29 -9.86 -15.99
CA ASP A 276 6.86 -9.64 -16.15
C ASP A 276 6.19 -9.20 -14.83
N ASP A 277 6.68 -9.62 -13.66
CA ASP A 277 6.23 -9.12 -12.37
C ASP A 277 6.48 -7.62 -12.24
N VAL A 278 7.63 -7.16 -12.72
CA VAL A 278 7.99 -5.74 -12.72
C VAL A 278 7.06 -4.95 -13.65
N LYS A 279 6.77 -5.47 -14.85
CA LYS A 279 5.86 -4.83 -15.80
C LYS A 279 4.44 -4.71 -15.25
N GLU A 280 3.95 -5.78 -14.62
CA GLU A 280 2.60 -5.83 -14.06
C GLU A 280 2.42 -4.83 -12.91
N LEU A 281 3.43 -4.69 -12.07
CA LEU A 281 3.39 -3.80 -10.92
C LEU A 281 3.80 -2.35 -11.23
N ALA A 282 4.44 -2.09 -12.38
CA ALA A 282 5.02 -0.78 -12.70
C ALA A 282 4.01 0.37 -12.58
N GLY A 283 2.80 0.19 -13.10
CA GLY A 283 1.74 1.20 -13.02
C GLY A 283 1.41 1.60 -11.59
N VAL A 284 1.11 0.63 -10.74
CA VAL A 284 0.66 0.89 -9.36
C VAL A 284 1.80 1.26 -8.41
N VAL A 285 3.05 0.89 -8.73
CA VAL A 285 4.21 1.20 -7.89
C VAL A 285 4.87 2.51 -8.30
N TRP A 286 4.86 2.90 -9.58
CA TRP A 286 5.69 4.00 -10.05
C TRP A 286 4.94 5.25 -10.52
N THR A 287 3.71 5.19 -11.04
CA THR A 287 3.06 6.36 -11.64
C THR A 287 2.93 7.56 -10.69
N HIS A 288 2.72 7.31 -9.40
CA HIS A 288 2.64 8.37 -8.40
C HIS A 288 4.01 8.95 -7.96
N ARG A 289 5.12 8.43 -8.51
CA ARG A 289 6.49 8.87 -8.28
C ARG A 289 7.07 9.71 -9.41
N PHE A 290 6.29 9.83 -10.49
CA PHE A 290 6.63 10.75 -11.58
C PHE A 290 6.19 12.16 -11.25
N VAL A 291 7.06 13.13 -11.52
CA VAL A 291 6.67 14.54 -11.62
C VAL A 291 6.77 14.90 -13.09
N MET A 292 5.62 15.13 -13.70
CA MET A 292 5.55 15.51 -15.10
C MET A 292 6.06 16.93 -15.32
N ASP A 293 6.61 17.17 -16.50
CA ASP A 293 6.87 18.54 -16.94
C ASP A 293 5.54 19.25 -17.21
N PRO A 294 5.34 20.50 -16.72
CA PRO A 294 4.07 21.19 -16.88
C PRO A 294 3.66 21.43 -18.35
N GLU A 295 4.61 21.66 -19.26
CA GLU A 295 4.31 21.85 -20.69
C GLU A 295 3.88 20.54 -21.34
N ALA A 296 4.52 19.43 -20.96
CA ALA A 296 4.16 18.10 -21.42
C ALA A 296 2.77 17.70 -20.89
N GLU A 297 2.49 17.96 -19.60
CA GLU A 297 1.17 17.70 -19.01
C GLU A 297 0.07 18.52 -19.64
N PHE A 298 0.32 19.81 -19.92
CA PHE A 298 -0.61 20.67 -20.67
C PHE A 298 -0.87 20.17 -22.09
N SER A 299 0.15 19.54 -22.70
CA SER A 299 0.05 18.92 -24.04
C SER A 299 -0.64 17.54 -24.03
N GLY A 300 -1.08 17.06 -22.84
CA GLY A 300 -1.83 15.81 -22.67
C GLY A 300 -0.95 14.59 -22.34
N ALA A 301 0.34 14.76 -22.05
CA ALA A 301 1.17 13.66 -21.57
C ALA A 301 0.75 13.24 -20.14
N THR A 302 0.73 11.93 -19.88
CA THR A 302 0.43 11.38 -18.55
C THR A 302 1.55 10.45 -18.10
N ALA A 303 1.73 10.31 -16.79
CA ALA A 303 2.71 9.40 -16.21
C ALA A 303 2.50 7.96 -16.69
N GLU A 304 1.24 7.54 -16.83
CA GLU A 304 0.87 6.21 -17.33
C GLU A 304 1.30 5.99 -18.79
N ALA A 305 1.09 7.00 -19.66
CA ALA A 305 1.46 6.92 -21.07
C ALA A 305 2.99 6.87 -21.25
N VAL A 306 3.72 7.72 -20.50
CA VAL A 306 5.19 7.74 -20.50
C VAL A 306 5.74 6.40 -20.00
N LEU A 307 5.22 5.88 -18.89
CA LEU A 307 5.64 4.59 -18.35
C LEU A 307 5.36 3.44 -19.31
N THR A 308 4.18 3.42 -19.93
CA THR A 308 3.81 2.39 -20.92
C THR A 308 4.80 2.36 -22.09
N ARG A 309 5.19 3.53 -22.61
CA ARG A 309 6.21 3.64 -23.65
C ARG A 309 7.56 3.10 -23.18
N ILE A 310 8.03 3.52 -22.01
CA ILE A 310 9.32 3.07 -21.44
C ILE A 310 9.34 1.55 -21.27
N LEU A 311 8.25 0.95 -20.77
CA LEU A 311 8.14 -0.51 -20.62
C LEU A 311 8.17 -1.26 -21.96
N ALA A 312 7.73 -0.62 -23.05
CA ALA A 312 7.81 -1.18 -24.40
C ALA A 312 9.20 -1.04 -25.01
N ASP A 313 9.88 0.08 -24.79
CA ASP A 313 11.17 0.41 -25.40
C ASP A 313 12.34 -0.28 -24.70
N VAL A 314 12.29 -0.47 -23.37
CA VAL A 314 13.36 -1.10 -22.62
C VAL A 314 13.23 -2.63 -22.70
N ALA A 315 14.17 -3.26 -23.40
CA ALA A 315 14.19 -4.72 -23.55
C ALA A 315 14.32 -5.44 -22.19
N ALA A 316 13.35 -6.33 -21.91
CA ALA A 316 13.44 -7.21 -20.75
C ALA A 316 14.57 -8.25 -20.93
N PRO A 317 15.23 -8.69 -19.83
CA PRO A 317 16.23 -9.74 -19.92
C PRO A 317 15.59 -11.03 -20.43
N GLN A 318 16.23 -11.64 -21.42
CA GLN A 318 15.83 -12.96 -21.92
C GLN A 318 16.26 -14.04 -20.92
N GLN A 319 15.43 -15.07 -20.74
CA GLN A 319 15.86 -16.26 -20.00
C GLN A 319 17.12 -16.82 -20.66
N ARG A 320 18.20 -16.96 -19.89
CA ARG A 320 19.35 -17.73 -20.34
C ARG A 320 18.88 -19.18 -20.45
N THR A 321 18.71 -19.67 -21.65
CA THR A 321 18.64 -21.12 -21.90
C THR A 321 20.00 -21.66 -21.49
N THR A 322 20.11 -22.25 -20.31
CA THR A 322 21.27 -23.06 -19.96
C THR A 322 21.23 -24.26 -20.90
N ALA A 323 22.19 -24.27 -21.83
CA ALA A 323 22.48 -25.41 -22.68
C ALA A 323 23.06 -26.56 -21.84
#